data_fa57c84adb1e1dc6ec7d1b187ad73d47
#
_entry.id   fa57c84adb1e1dc6ec7d1b187ad73d47
#
_cell.length_a   1.000
_cell.length_b   1.000
_cell.length_c   1.000
_cell.angle_alpha   90.00
_cell.angle_beta   90.00
_cell.angle_gamma   90.00
#
_symmetry.space_group_name_H-M   'P 1'
#
loop_
_entity.id
_entity.type
_entity.pdbx_description
1 polymer ?
#
loop_
_entity_poly.entity_id
_entity_poly.type
_entity_poly.pdbx_seq_one_letter_code
_entity_poly.pdbx_strand_id
1 'polypeptide(L)'
;METSFLLAGKITELTLIVLMGVALVKAGLLKSENSYTLSVIALYLISPSVMIHAFQMENTPQIIEGLKLSVMLAVFFHVVLIVLGRLFKHLFKLDALEHAATVYSNSGNLIIPLVMSVFGAEWVIYTSGFIMVQTFLFWTHLRLLICGRGNVAWKTIFTNINILSMLIGLLMFTFQIKLPHIVDNTLATVGGMIGPVAMLVAGMLLASLPLRSIMWTPRLYLVAFLRLILIPILLLFAVKVCGFAHHDAHADTVVLISFLATTSPAASTVTQMAVVYGKNAQKASAIYGLTTLLCVVTMPVMIALYRWII
;
A
#
# COMPACT_ATOMS: atom_id res chain seq x y z
N MET A 1 0.74 -11.65 -22.71
CA MET A 1 -0.57 -12.23 -22.33
C MET A 1 -0.48 -13.16 -21.13
N GLU A 2 0.50 -14.08 -21.06
CA GLU A 2 0.64 -15.01 -19.90
C GLU A 2 0.78 -14.30 -18.55
N THR A 3 1.63 -13.30 -18.45
CA THR A 3 1.83 -12.54 -17.19
C THR A 3 0.60 -11.75 -16.74
N SER A 4 -0.22 -11.24 -17.67
CA SER A 4 -1.47 -10.55 -17.32
C SER A 4 -2.53 -11.54 -16.80
N PHE A 5 -2.54 -12.76 -17.34
CA PHE A 5 -3.42 -13.83 -16.88
C PHE A 5 -2.99 -14.37 -15.51
N LEU A 6 -1.67 -14.52 -15.30
CA LEU A 6 -1.12 -14.90 -13.98
C LEU A 6 -1.44 -13.85 -12.91
N LEU A 7 -1.29 -12.56 -13.24
CA LEU A 7 -1.65 -11.45 -12.37
C LEU A 7 -3.14 -11.45 -12.01
N ALA A 8 -4.01 -11.63 -13.02
CA ALA A 8 -5.45 -11.73 -12.78
C ALA A 8 -5.79 -12.92 -11.87
N GLY A 9 -5.13 -14.08 -12.08
CA GLY A 9 -5.27 -15.24 -11.20
C GLY A 9 -4.89 -14.93 -9.76
N LYS A 10 -3.74 -14.30 -9.53
CA LYS A 10 -3.27 -13.93 -8.18
C LYS A 10 -4.18 -12.91 -7.49
N ILE A 11 -4.67 -11.92 -8.22
CA ILE A 11 -5.65 -10.97 -7.68
C ILE A 11 -6.97 -11.68 -7.33
N THR A 12 -7.38 -12.65 -8.15
CA THR A 12 -8.57 -13.48 -7.84
C THR A 12 -8.37 -14.29 -6.57
N GLU A 13 -7.21 -14.96 -6.40
CA GLU A 13 -6.86 -15.68 -5.16
C GLU A 13 -6.94 -14.75 -3.94
N LEU A 14 -6.32 -13.56 -3.99
CA LEU A 14 -6.37 -12.58 -2.91
C LEU A 14 -7.81 -12.11 -2.66
N THR A 15 -8.62 -11.94 -3.70
CA THR A 15 -10.03 -11.57 -3.57
C THR A 15 -10.85 -12.66 -2.88
N LEU A 16 -10.61 -13.93 -3.20
CA LEU A 16 -11.28 -15.04 -2.52
C LEU A 16 -10.98 -15.04 -1.03
N ILE A 17 -9.73 -14.72 -0.63
CA ILE A 17 -9.38 -14.61 0.80
C ILE A 17 -10.13 -13.43 1.46
N VAL A 18 -10.30 -12.30 0.75
CA VAL A 18 -11.15 -11.20 1.23
C VAL A 18 -12.59 -11.70 1.48
N LEU A 19 -13.15 -12.44 0.52
CA LEU A 19 -14.51 -13.02 0.67
C LEU A 19 -14.60 -14.00 1.83
N MET A 20 -13.55 -14.80 2.10
CA MET A 20 -13.49 -15.66 3.30
C MET A 20 -13.54 -14.81 4.58
N GLY A 21 -12.83 -13.68 4.63
CA GLY A 21 -12.91 -12.74 5.76
C GLY A 21 -14.31 -12.16 5.96
N VAL A 22 -15.00 -11.81 4.86
CA VAL A 22 -16.41 -11.39 4.91
C VAL A 22 -17.29 -12.50 5.44
N ALA A 23 -17.12 -13.74 4.95
CA ALA A 23 -17.92 -14.89 5.36
C ALA A 23 -17.79 -15.20 6.84
N LEU A 24 -16.57 -15.17 7.41
CA LEU A 24 -16.32 -15.40 8.84
C LEU A 24 -17.10 -14.41 9.73
N VAL A 25 -17.17 -13.14 9.34
CA VAL A 25 -17.93 -12.13 10.10
C VAL A 25 -19.44 -12.29 9.88
N LYS A 26 -19.88 -12.52 8.64
CA LYS A 26 -21.31 -12.71 8.33
C LYS A 26 -21.90 -13.99 8.94
N ALA A 27 -21.10 -15.04 9.08
CA ALA A 27 -21.48 -16.28 9.77
C ALA A 27 -21.48 -16.13 11.31
N GLY A 28 -21.08 -14.97 11.86
CA GLY A 28 -21.05 -14.72 13.30
C GLY A 28 -19.91 -15.45 14.04
N LEU A 29 -18.98 -16.09 13.31
CA LEU A 29 -17.82 -16.77 13.89
C LEU A 29 -16.79 -15.79 14.44
N LEU A 30 -16.64 -14.64 13.79
CA LEU A 30 -15.79 -13.55 14.22
C LEU A 30 -16.58 -12.23 14.21
N LYS A 31 -16.14 -11.29 15.04
CA LYS A 31 -16.61 -9.91 14.97
C LYS A 31 -15.65 -9.08 14.13
N SER A 32 -16.12 -7.99 13.51
CA SER A 32 -15.23 -7.10 12.75
C SER A 32 -14.15 -6.47 13.61
N GLU A 33 -14.40 -6.28 14.92
CA GLU A 33 -13.40 -5.77 15.89
C GLU A 33 -12.19 -6.72 16.02
N ASN A 34 -12.37 -8.02 15.78
CA ASN A 34 -11.26 -9.01 15.81
C ASN A 34 -10.22 -8.73 14.71
N SER A 35 -10.59 -7.96 13.67
CA SER A 35 -9.65 -7.49 12.63
C SER A 35 -8.52 -6.66 13.23
N TYR A 36 -8.75 -5.97 14.35
CA TYR A 36 -7.71 -5.23 15.08
C TYR A 36 -6.58 -6.15 15.54
N THR A 37 -6.90 -7.29 16.15
CA THR A 37 -5.89 -8.25 16.62
C THR A 37 -5.05 -8.79 15.47
N LEU A 38 -5.69 -9.18 14.36
CA LEU A 38 -4.98 -9.62 13.15
C LEU A 38 -4.13 -8.50 12.56
N SER A 39 -4.62 -7.26 12.58
CA SER A 39 -3.86 -6.10 12.12
C SER A 39 -2.63 -5.82 12.98
N VAL A 40 -2.72 -6.02 14.29
CA VAL A 40 -1.56 -5.90 15.20
C VAL A 40 -0.52 -6.97 14.88
N ILE A 41 -0.93 -8.22 14.70
CA ILE A 41 -0.03 -9.31 14.30
C ILE A 41 0.62 -9.00 12.95
N ALA A 42 -0.16 -8.57 11.97
CA ALA A 42 0.35 -8.19 10.65
C ALA A 42 1.37 -7.06 10.73
N LEU A 43 1.11 -6.02 11.52
CA LEU A 43 1.93 -4.81 11.60
C LEU A 43 3.19 -4.99 12.44
N TYR A 44 3.11 -5.71 13.56
CA TYR A 44 4.21 -5.79 14.55
C TYR A 44 5.02 -7.08 14.49
N LEU A 45 4.54 -8.11 13.79
CA LEU A 45 5.23 -9.39 13.65
C LEU A 45 5.50 -9.73 12.18
N ILE A 46 4.44 -9.80 11.35
CA ILE A 46 4.57 -10.32 9.99
C ILE A 46 5.31 -9.32 9.09
N SER A 47 4.88 -8.06 9.07
CA SER A 47 5.50 -7.02 8.20
C SER A 47 6.99 -6.79 8.53
N PRO A 48 7.42 -6.67 9.81
CA PRO A 48 8.83 -6.62 10.15
C PRO A 48 9.62 -7.85 9.67
N SER A 49 9.05 -9.05 9.80
CA SER A 49 9.68 -10.30 9.34
C SER A 49 9.88 -10.29 7.82
N VAL A 50 8.88 -9.87 7.05
CA VAL A 50 9.00 -9.72 5.59
C VAL A 50 10.10 -8.73 5.25
N MET A 51 10.13 -7.57 5.91
CA MET A 51 11.10 -6.51 5.61
C MET A 51 12.52 -6.96 5.88
N ILE A 52 12.80 -7.57 7.04
CA ILE A 52 14.14 -8.05 7.36
C ILE A 52 14.56 -9.16 6.38
N HIS A 53 13.67 -10.13 6.12
CA HIS A 53 13.96 -11.23 5.20
C HIS A 53 14.21 -10.73 3.77
N ALA A 54 13.45 -9.75 3.27
CA ALA A 54 13.63 -9.20 1.93
C ALA A 54 15.02 -8.58 1.70
N PHE A 55 15.69 -8.16 2.76
CA PHE A 55 17.06 -7.63 2.71
C PHE A 55 18.15 -8.70 2.89
N GLN A 56 17.80 -10.00 3.09
CA GLN A 56 18.76 -11.10 3.24
C GLN A 56 19.30 -11.63 1.88
N MET A 57 19.39 -10.75 0.91
CA MET A 57 19.97 -11.07 -0.42
C MET A 57 21.39 -10.50 -0.58
N GLU A 58 22.04 -10.88 -1.65
CA GLU A 58 23.36 -10.32 -2.02
C GLU A 58 23.21 -8.89 -2.55
N ASN A 59 24.14 -8.00 -2.21
CA ASN A 59 24.13 -6.64 -2.69
C ASN A 59 24.79 -6.49 -4.06
N THR A 60 24.14 -6.99 -5.08
CA THR A 60 24.62 -6.82 -6.45
C THR A 60 24.39 -5.36 -6.92
N PRO A 61 25.22 -4.87 -7.88
CA PRO A 61 25.01 -3.53 -8.47
C PRO A 61 23.57 -3.34 -8.97
N GLN A 62 22.98 -4.35 -9.59
CA GLN A 62 21.61 -4.31 -10.09
C GLN A 62 20.57 -4.07 -8.98
N ILE A 63 20.72 -4.75 -7.84
CA ILE A 63 19.81 -4.58 -6.70
C ILE A 63 19.97 -3.19 -6.10
N ILE A 64 21.20 -2.70 -5.97
CA ILE A 64 21.47 -1.35 -5.46
C ILE A 64 20.86 -0.28 -6.36
N GLU A 65 21.01 -0.40 -7.67
CA GLU A 65 20.42 0.51 -8.65
C GLU A 65 18.89 0.47 -8.61
N GLY A 66 18.30 -0.73 -8.54
CA GLY A 66 16.86 -0.91 -8.37
C GLY A 66 16.33 -0.27 -7.08
N LEU A 67 17.06 -0.39 -5.96
CA LEU A 67 16.70 0.28 -4.69
C LEU A 67 16.75 1.81 -4.83
N LYS A 68 17.82 2.36 -5.42
CA LYS A 68 17.92 3.80 -5.69
C LYS A 68 16.76 4.27 -6.55
N LEU A 69 16.45 3.52 -7.63
CA LEU A 69 15.33 3.80 -8.51
C LEU A 69 14.00 3.76 -7.73
N SER A 70 13.78 2.75 -6.87
CA SER A 70 12.54 2.64 -6.09
C SER A 70 12.33 3.83 -5.15
N VAL A 71 13.39 4.32 -4.48
CA VAL A 71 13.33 5.51 -3.61
C VAL A 71 13.07 6.78 -4.44
N MET A 72 13.76 6.93 -5.58
CA MET A 72 13.55 8.07 -6.48
C MET A 72 12.12 8.12 -7.01
N LEU A 73 11.58 6.98 -7.46
CA LEU A 73 10.19 6.86 -7.89
C LEU A 73 9.21 7.12 -6.75
N ALA A 74 9.51 6.66 -5.54
CA ALA A 74 8.67 6.92 -4.37
C ALA A 74 8.56 8.42 -4.09
N VAL A 75 9.68 9.15 -4.12
CA VAL A 75 9.68 10.61 -3.96
C VAL A 75 8.92 11.28 -5.10
N PHE A 76 9.21 10.92 -6.34
CA PHE A 76 8.55 11.45 -7.53
C PHE A 76 7.03 11.26 -7.46
N PHE A 77 6.57 10.03 -7.21
CA PHE A 77 5.14 9.74 -7.12
C PHE A 77 4.46 10.51 -5.99
N HIS A 78 5.07 10.60 -4.81
CA HIS A 78 4.47 11.35 -3.71
C HIS A 78 4.41 12.86 -3.99
N VAL A 79 5.40 13.43 -4.65
CA VAL A 79 5.34 14.83 -5.09
C VAL A 79 4.17 15.04 -6.05
N VAL A 80 4.04 14.19 -7.07
CA VAL A 80 2.93 14.27 -8.03
C VAL A 80 1.58 14.06 -7.34
N LEU A 81 1.47 13.05 -6.44
CA LEU A 81 0.25 12.80 -5.66
C LEU A 81 -0.16 13.99 -4.80
N ILE A 82 0.79 14.65 -4.14
CA ILE A 82 0.52 15.84 -3.30
C ILE A 82 0.07 17.01 -4.17
N VAL A 83 0.71 17.24 -5.32
CA VAL A 83 0.35 18.30 -6.27
C VAL A 83 -1.04 18.05 -6.84
N LEU A 84 -1.31 16.85 -7.37
CA LEU A 84 -2.63 16.47 -7.90
C LEU A 84 -3.70 16.50 -6.81
N GLY A 85 -3.41 15.99 -5.62
CA GLY A 85 -4.33 16.03 -4.49
C GLY A 85 -4.71 17.45 -4.11
N ARG A 86 -3.73 18.38 -4.10
CA ARG A 86 -4.00 19.80 -3.85
C ARG A 86 -4.85 20.44 -4.96
N LEU A 87 -4.57 20.13 -6.22
CA LEU A 87 -5.36 20.56 -7.37
C LEU A 87 -6.81 20.07 -7.25
N PHE A 88 -7.01 18.77 -7.00
CA PHE A 88 -8.34 18.17 -6.89
C PHE A 88 -9.10 18.66 -5.65
N LYS A 89 -8.38 18.94 -4.55
CA LYS A 89 -8.99 19.61 -3.39
C LYS A 89 -9.65 20.92 -3.78
N HIS A 90 -9.00 21.75 -4.57
CA HIS A 90 -9.56 23.02 -5.02
C HIS A 90 -10.68 22.84 -6.06
N LEU A 91 -10.47 21.98 -7.07
CA LEU A 91 -11.45 21.75 -8.14
C LEU A 91 -12.75 21.12 -7.63
N PHE A 92 -12.64 20.11 -6.78
CA PHE A 92 -13.79 19.34 -6.29
C PHE A 92 -14.18 19.70 -4.84
N LYS A 93 -13.55 20.72 -4.25
CA LYS A 93 -13.80 21.16 -2.87
C LYS A 93 -13.74 20.00 -1.88
N LEU A 94 -12.67 19.18 -1.96
CA LEU A 94 -12.48 18.03 -1.10
C LEU A 94 -12.20 18.49 0.33
N ASP A 95 -12.84 17.84 1.32
CA ASP A 95 -12.46 18.04 2.72
C ASP A 95 -11.13 17.37 3.06
N ALA A 96 -10.68 17.52 4.30
CA ALA A 96 -9.38 17.02 4.74
C ALA A 96 -9.25 15.50 4.61
N LEU A 97 -10.31 14.73 4.91
CA LEU A 97 -10.31 13.27 4.83
C LEU A 97 -10.37 12.79 3.38
N GLU A 98 -11.20 13.40 2.56
CA GLU A 98 -11.28 13.12 1.12
C GLU A 98 -9.96 13.41 0.42
N HIS A 99 -9.36 14.57 0.71
CA HIS A 99 -8.05 14.95 0.20
C HIS A 99 -6.97 13.97 0.64
N ALA A 100 -6.93 13.62 1.93
CA ALA A 100 -5.98 12.65 2.46
C ALA A 100 -6.15 11.27 1.78
N ALA A 101 -7.39 10.79 1.65
CA ALA A 101 -7.68 9.52 0.99
C ALA A 101 -7.35 9.52 -0.51
N THR A 102 -7.39 10.68 -1.17
CA THR A 102 -7.00 10.84 -2.58
C THR A 102 -5.48 10.75 -2.75
N VAL A 103 -4.70 11.29 -1.81
CA VAL A 103 -3.22 11.31 -1.89
C VAL A 103 -2.61 9.99 -1.42
N TYR A 104 -3.07 9.44 -0.29
CA TYR A 104 -2.39 8.35 0.41
C TYR A 104 -2.99 6.98 0.13
N SER A 105 -2.12 6.03 -0.22
CA SER A 105 -2.47 4.65 -0.56
C SER A 105 -2.29 3.70 0.63
N ASN A 106 -3.02 2.58 0.59
CA ASN A 106 -2.83 1.46 1.51
C ASN A 106 -1.68 0.53 1.05
N SER A 107 -0.58 1.12 0.58
CA SER A 107 0.55 0.38 0.03
C SER A 107 1.18 -0.56 1.06
N GLY A 108 1.33 -0.15 2.31
CA GLY A 108 1.97 -0.99 3.35
C GLY A 108 1.28 -2.34 3.56
N ASN A 109 -0.04 -2.38 3.46
CA ASN A 109 -0.81 -3.60 3.71
C ASN A 109 -1.13 -4.39 2.43
N LEU A 110 -1.12 -3.76 1.26
CA LEU A 110 -1.53 -4.40 0.01
C LEU A 110 -0.37 -4.69 -0.93
N ILE A 111 0.61 -3.78 -1.07
CA ILE A 111 1.66 -3.92 -2.08
C ILE A 111 2.63 -5.06 -1.75
N ILE A 112 3.00 -5.24 -0.48
CA ILE A 112 3.91 -6.32 -0.07
C ILE A 112 3.33 -7.68 -0.44
N PRO A 113 2.09 -8.04 0.01
CA PRO A 113 1.48 -9.32 -0.36
C PRO A 113 1.28 -9.47 -1.88
N LEU A 114 0.94 -8.39 -2.57
CA LEU A 114 0.77 -8.42 -4.02
C LEU A 114 2.10 -8.69 -4.72
N VAL A 115 3.15 -7.95 -4.41
CA VAL A 115 4.47 -8.13 -5.01
C VAL A 115 5.01 -9.52 -4.72
N MET A 116 4.90 -9.98 -3.47
CA MET A 116 5.34 -11.31 -3.07
C MET A 116 4.62 -12.41 -3.84
N SER A 117 3.31 -12.26 -4.07
CA SER A 117 2.50 -13.26 -4.76
C SER A 117 2.70 -13.27 -6.28
N VAL A 118 3.03 -12.12 -6.87
CA VAL A 118 3.06 -11.92 -8.33
C VAL A 118 4.47 -12.00 -8.88
N PHE A 119 5.42 -11.39 -8.20
CA PHE A 119 6.81 -11.25 -8.68
C PHE A 119 7.79 -12.12 -7.91
N GLY A 120 7.46 -12.54 -6.68
CA GLY A 120 8.33 -13.30 -5.81
C GLY A 120 8.85 -12.48 -4.62
N ALA A 121 9.40 -13.19 -3.63
CA ALA A 121 9.89 -12.58 -2.39
C ALA A 121 11.07 -11.62 -2.63
N GLU A 122 11.90 -11.92 -3.63
CA GLU A 122 13.07 -11.12 -4.02
C GLU A 122 12.73 -9.71 -4.51
N TRP A 123 11.50 -9.50 -5.00
CA TRP A 123 11.05 -8.20 -5.47
C TRP A 123 10.48 -7.31 -4.35
N VAL A 124 10.22 -7.88 -3.17
CA VAL A 124 9.66 -7.14 -2.04
C VAL A 124 10.58 -6.01 -1.58
N ILE A 125 11.90 -6.17 -1.72
CA ILE A 125 12.90 -5.16 -1.36
C ILE A 125 12.59 -3.79 -2.03
N TYR A 126 12.09 -3.79 -3.26
CA TYR A 126 11.78 -2.55 -4.00
C TYR A 126 10.49 -1.86 -3.54
N THR A 127 9.66 -2.53 -2.72
CA THR A 127 8.52 -1.88 -2.07
C THR A 127 8.96 -0.97 -0.93
N SER A 128 10.14 -1.23 -0.37
CA SER A 128 10.67 -0.52 0.81
C SER A 128 10.82 0.98 0.58
N GLY A 129 11.29 1.40 -0.60
CA GLY A 129 11.42 2.81 -0.96
C GLY A 129 10.09 3.56 -0.85
N PHE A 130 9.02 3.00 -1.44
CA PHE A 130 7.70 3.62 -1.39
C PHE A 130 7.14 3.65 0.03
N ILE A 131 7.23 2.55 0.77
CA ILE A 131 6.72 2.44 2.15
C ILE A 131 7.43 3.41 3.08
N MET A 132 8.76 3.55 2.94
CA MET A 132 9.55 4.46 3.77
C MET A 132 9.14 5.92 3.54
N VAL A 133 9.09 6.37 2.28
CA VAL A 133 8.70 7.74 1.93
C VAL A 133 7.26 8.01 2.39
N GLN A 134 6.34 7.09 2.13
CA GLN A 134 4.95 7.25 2.53
C GLN A 134 4.78 7.27 4.05
N THR A 135 5.50 6.41 4.79
CA THR A 135 5.41 6.40 6.26
C THR A 135 5.92 7.72 6.85
N PHE A 136 7.01 8.26 6.32
CA PHE A 136 7.48 9.60 6.69
C PHE A 136 6.40 10.66 6.45
N LEU A 137 5.77 10.62 5.28
CA LEU A 137 4.70 11.56 4.92
C LEU A 137 3.42 11.37 5.74
N PHE A 138 3.13 10.18 6.23
CA PHE A 138 1.99 9.95 7.15
C PHE A 138 2.13 10.78 8.42
N TRP A 139 3.32 10.84 9.01
CA TRP A 139 3.55 11.54 10.29
C TRP A 139 3.93 13.03 10.13
N THR A 140 4.10 13.46 8.88
CA THR A 140 4.33 14.87 8.53
C THR A 140 3.11 15.45 7.81
N HIS A 141 3.02 15.26 6.50
CA HIS A 141 2.01 15.89 5.65
C HIS A 141 0.58 15.37 5.90
N LEU A 142 0.36 14.06 6.02
CA LEU A 142 -0.99 13.52 6.29
C LEU A 142 -1.52 14.01 7.64
N ARG A 143 -0.68 13.95 8.67
CA ARG A 143 -1.04 14.46 9.99
C ARG A 143 -1.42 15.95 9.94
N LEU A 144 -0.65 16.76 9.19
CA LEU A 144 -0.97 18.17 8.98
C LEU A 144 -2.31 18.37 8.27
N LEU A 145 -2.64 17.54 7.26
CA LEU A 145 -3.92 17.58 6.56
C LEU A 145 -5.12 17.30 7.48
N ILE A 146 -5.00 16.30 8.35
CA ILE A 146 -6.11 15.85 9.20
C ILE A 146 -6.26 16.71 10.45
N CYS A 147 -5.16 17.06 11.10
CA CYS A 147 -5.16 17.77 12.39
C CYS A 147 -5.07 19.29 12.26
N GLY A 148 -4.72 19.80 11.06
CA GLY A 148 -4.32 21.18 10.88
C GLY A 148 -2.90 21.45 11.41
N ARG A 149 -2.64 22.66 11.93
CA ARG A 149 -1.31 23.03 12.47
C ARG A 149 -0.96 22.15 13.68
N GLY A 150 0.16 21.46 13.62
CA GLY A 150 0.65 20.62 14.71
C GLY A 150 2.14 20.28 14.50
N ASN A 151 2.82 19.93 15.59
CA ASN A 151 4.22 19.51 15.53
C ASN A 151 4.36 18.15 14.82
N VAL A 152 5.44 17.98 14.05
CA VAL A 152 5.80 16.70 13.47
C VAL A 152 6.08 15.69 14.59
N ALA A 153 5.55 14.49 14.44
CA ALA A 153 5.71 13.43 15.43
C ALA A 153 7.03 12.66 15.21
N TRP A 154 8.17 13.32 15.33
CA TRP A 154 9.49 12.72 15.09
C TRP A 154 9.69 11.41 15.87
N LYS A 155 9.32 11.40 17.16
CA LYS A 155 9.41 10.19 17.98
C LYS A 155 8.65 9.03 17.35
N THR A 156 7.42 9.25 16.87
CA THR A 156 6.59 8.22 16.25
C THR A 156 7.17 7.71 14.92
N ILE A 157 7.84 8.57 14.16
CA ILE A 157 8.54 8.17 12.92
C ILE A 157 9.69 7.23 13.27
N PHE A 158 10.59 7.65 14.18
CA PHE A 158 11.79 6.88 14.52
C PHE A 158 11.51 5.64 15.38
N THR A 159 10.35 5.55 16.03
CA THR A 159 9.93 4.35 16.77
C THR A 159 8.97 3.46 15.97
N ASN A 160 8.69 3.79 14.72
CA ASN A 160 7.84 2.97 13.86
C ASN A 160 8.54 1.64 13.55
N ILE A 161 7.91 0.53 13.90
CA ILE A 161 8.50 -0.80 13.76
C ILE A 161 8.88 -1.15 12.31
N ASN A 162 8.08 -0.71 11.34
CA ASN A 162 8.37 -0.98 9.93
C ASN A 162 9.58 -0.17 9.44
N ILE A 163 9.72 1.10 9.88
CA ILE A 163 10.90 1.90 9.58
C ILE A 163 12.13 1.28 10.23
N LEU A 164 12.05 0.88 11.50
CA LEU A 164 13.16 0.22 12.19
C LEU A 164 13.57 -1.07 11.49
N SER A 165 12.61 -1.91 11.11
CA SER A 165 12.87 -3.17 10.40
C SER A 165 13.51 -2.93 9.03
N MET A 166 13.08 -1.92 8.30
CA MET A 166 13.69 -1.53 7.03
C MET A 166 15.11 -1.00 7.22
N LEU A 167 15.35 -0.17 8.24
CA LEU A 167 16.69 0.33 8.54
C LEU A 167 17.63 -0.80 8.96
N ILE A 168 17.17 -1.71 9.82
CA ILE A 168 17.93 -2.90 10.23
C ILE A 168 18.22 -3.76 9.00
N GLY A 169 17.22 -4.07 8.18
CA GLY A 169 17.37 -4.82 6.95
C GLY A 169 18.36 -4.16 5.99
N LEU A 170 18.25 -2.84 5.78
CA LEU A 170 19.17 -2.09 4.92
C LEU A 170 20.61 -2.10 5.43
N LEU A 171 20.82 -1.98 6.74
CA LEU A 171 22.14 -2.11 7.35
C LEU A 171 22.71 -3.52 7.14
N MET A 172 21.90 -4.55 7.37
CA MET A 172 22.30 -5.93 7.13
C MET A 172 22.66 -6.18 5.67
N PHE A 173 21.85 -5.67 4.73
CA PHE A 173 22.10 -5.74 3.30
C PHE A 173 23.40 -5.01 2.91
N THR A 174 23.62 -3.80 3.42
CA THR A 174 24.79 -2.98 3.08
C THR A 174 26.08 -3.61 3.58
N PHE A 175 26.08 -4.13 4.81
CA PHE A 175 27.24 -4.78 5.41
C PHE A 175 27.31 -6.30 5.15
N GLN A 176 26.40 -6.83 4.33
CA GLN A 176 26.28 -8.27 4.01
C GLN A 176 26.24 -9.16 5.26
N ILE A 177 25.57 -8.68 6.31
CA ILE A 177 25.33 -9.44 7.56
C ILE A 177 24.20 -10.44 7.27
N LYS A 178 24.55 -11.73 7.18
CA LYS A 178 23.57 -12.79 6.97
C LYS A 178 23.04 -13.34 8.28
N LEU A 179 21.74 -13.53 8.35
CA LEU A 179 21.11 -14.21 9.49
C LEU A 179 21.44 -15.73 9.45
N PRO A 180 21.52 -16.38 10.63
CA PRO A 180 21.53 -17.83 10.68
C PRO A 180 20.33 -18.40 9.93
N HIS A 181 20.54 -19.49 9.16
CA HIS A 181 19.52 -20.09 8.29
C HIS A 181 18.17 -20.36 8.99
N ILE A 182 18.21 -20.83 10.26
CA ILE A 182 17.01 -21.09 11.04
C ILE A 182 16.23 -19.79 11.29
N VAL A 183 16.92 -18.68 11.59
CA VAL A 183 16.28 -17.37 11.84
C VAL A 183 15.68 -16.83 10.56
N ASP A 184 16.43 -16.85 9.46
CA ASP A 184 15.97 -16.36 8.16
C ASP A 184 14.77 -17.15 7.66
N ASN A 185 14.78 -18.48 7.75
CA ASN A 185 13.63 -19.32 7.39
C ASN A 185 12.42 -19.07 8.30
N THR A 186 12.64 -18.78 9.58
CA THR A 186 11.53 -18.41 10.47
C THR A 186 10.90 -17.10 10.04
N LEU A 187 11.73 -16.08 9.70
CA LEU A 187 11.23 -14.81 9.19
C LEU A 187 10.51 -14.97 7.85
N ALA A 188 11.03 -15.81 6.94
CA ALA A 188 10.37 -16.15 5.67
C ALA A 188 9.00 -16.80 5.88
N THR A 189 8.91 -17.78 6.78
CA THR A 189 7.66 -18.48 7.11
C THR A 189 6.62 -17.55 7.70
N VAL A 190 7.01 -16.74 8.71
CA VAL A 190 6.12 -15.74 9.30
C VAL A 190 5.75 -14.68 8.26
N GLY A 191 6.71 -14.22 7.47
CA GLY A 191 6.51 -13.24 6.41
C GLY A 191 5.52 -13.71 5.35
N GLY A 192 5.53 -15.00 5.00
CA GLY A 192 4.59 -15.60 4.04
C GLY A 192 3.11 -15.46 4.44
N MET A 193 2.82 -15.20 5.71
CA MET A 193 1.46 -14.98 6.20
C MET A 193 0.91 -13.59 5.84
N ILE A 194 1.74 -12.65 5.35
CA ILE A 194 1.32 -11.25 5.14
C ILE A 194 0.12 -11.14 4.19
N GLY A 195 0.15 -11.87 3.07
CA GLY A 195 -0.91 -11.87 2.07
C GLY A 195 -2.25 -12.34 2.63
N PRO A 196 -2.35 -13.59 3.12
CA PRO A 196 -3.57 -14.14 3.69
C PRO A 196 -4.13 -13.29 4.85
N VAL A 197 -3.28 -12.89 5.80
CA VAL A 197 -3.73 -12.12 6.97
C VAL A 197 -4.22 -10.74 6.58
N ALA A 198 -3.51 -10.02 5.69
CA ALA A 198 -3.94 -8.70 5.22
C ALA A 198 -5.28 -8.75 4.47
N MET A 199 -5.51 -9.79 3.66
CA MET A 199 -6.75 -9.97 2.90
C MET A 199 -7.91 -10.39 3.81
N LEU A 200 -7.68 -11.24 4.81
CA LEU A 200 -8.69 -11.57 5.84
C LEU A 200 -9.11 -10.31 6.60
N VAL A 201 -8.15 -9.49 7.05
CA VAL A 201 -8.43 -8.20 7.72
C VAL A 201 -9.28 -7.30 6.83
N ALA A 202 -8.91 -7.16 5.55
CA ALA A 202 -9.68 -6.37 4.60
C ALA A 202 -11.13 -6.89 4.48
N GLY A 203 -11.32 -8.20 4.40
CA GLY A 203 -12.64 -8.85 4.33
C GLY A 203 -13.48 -8.62 5.60
N MET A 204 -12.87 -8.77 6.78
CA MET A 204 -13.53 -8.54 8.06
C MET A 204 -14.01 -7.08 8.21
N LEU A 205 -13.17 -6.12 7.78
CA LEU A 205 -13.53 -4.70 7.77
C LEU A 205 -14.66 -4.42 6.77
N LEU A 206 -14.63 -5.01 5.58
CA LEU A 206 -15.68 -4.88 4.58
C LEU A 206 -17.04 -5.40 5.07
N ALA A 207 -17.05 -6.49 5.84
CA ALA A 207 -18.27 -7.08 6.37
C ALA A 207 -19.03 -6.15 7.33
N SER A 208 -18.33 -5.23 8.00
CA SER A 208 -18.90 -4.28 8.96
C SER A 208 -19.41 -2.98 8.34
N LEU A 209 -19.12 -2.75 7.06
CA LEU A 209 -19.51 -1.50 6.41
C LEU A 209 -21.01 -1.44 6.18
N PRO A 210 -21.64 -0.29 6.43
CA PRO A 210 -23.04 -0.05 6.10
C PRO A 210 -23.18 0.17 4.58
N LEU A 211 -23.10 -0.94 3.80
CA LEU A 211 -23.10 -0.91 2.35
C LEU A 211 -24.24 -0.06 1.78
N ARG A 212 -25.43 -0.11 2.40
CA ARG A 212 -26.59 0.65 1.95
C ARG A 212 -26.35 2.17 2.02
N SER A 213 -25.68 2.68 3.05
CA SER A 213 -25.38 4.12 3.18
C SER A 213 -24.24 4.55 2.24
N ILE A 214 -23.29 3.65 1.96
CA ILE A 214 -22.18 3.90 1.03
C ILE A 214 -22.70 4.01 -0.40
N MET A 215 -23.60 3.11 -0.82
CA MET A 215 -24.13 3.05 -2.18
C MET A 215 -24.85 4.34 -2.63
N TRP A 216 -25.42 5.11 -1.69
CA TRP A 216 -26.20 6.32 -1.99
C TRP A 216 -25.44 7.62 -1.75
N THR A 217 -24.11 7.58 -1.56
CA THR A 217 -23.29 8.78 -1.33
C THR A 217 -22.37 9.06 -2.51
N PRO A 218 -22.80 9.87 -3.53
CA PRO A 218 -22.03 10.13 -4.77
C PRO A 218 -20.61 10.65 -4.49
N ARG A 219 -20.44 11.36 -3.39
CA ARG A 219 -19.16 11.94 -2.97
C ARG A 219 -18.08 10.89 -2.72
N LEU A 220 -18.45 9.71 -2.23
CA LEU A 220 -17.52 8.61 -2.01
C LEU A 220 -17.03 8.03 -3.33
N TYR A 221 -17.90 7.94 -4.34
CA TYR A 221 -17.55 7.48 -5.69
C TYR A 221 -16.62 8.47 -6.40
N LEU A 222 -16.81 9.78 -6.20
CA LEU A 222 -15.87 10.78 -6.70
C LEU A 222 -14.46 10.55 -6.15
N VAL A 223 -14.32 10.37 -4.83
CA VAL A 223 -13.02 10.11 -4.20
C VAL A 223 -12.42 8.80 -4.71
N ALA A 224 -13.23 7.75 -4.83
CA ALA A 224 -12.80 6.46 -5.37
C ALA A 224 -12.33 6.59 -6.84
N PHE A 225 -13.06 7.31 -7.68
CA PHE A 225 -12.69 7.57 -9.07
C PHE A 225 -11.36 8.35 -9.16
N LEU A 226 -11.22 9.42 -8.39
CA LEU A 226 -9.98 10.19 -8.34
C LEU A 226 -8.80 9.31 -7.92
N ARG A 227 -8.99 8.49 -6.88
CA ARG A 227 -7.93 7.67 -6.30
C ARG A 227 -7.53 6.48 -7.15
N LEU A 228 -8.51 5.75 -7.71
CA LEU A 228 -8.27 4.44 -8.34
C LEU A 228 -8.16 4.53 -9.86
N ILE A 229 -8.61 5.63 -10.47
CA ILE A 229 -8.65 5.76 -11.93
C ILE A 229 -7.88 7.00 -12.38
N LEU A 230 -8.34 8.19 -12.03
CA LEU A 230 -7.79 9.42 -12.62
C LEU A 230 -6.32 9.63 -12.22
N ILE A 231 -5.99 9.53 -10.94
CA ILE A 231 -4.61 9.71 -10.46
C ILE A 231 -3.67 8.65 -11.05
N PRO A 232 -3.97 7.33 -11.02
CA PRO A 232 -3.14 6.33 -11.67
C PRO A 232 -2.89 6.61 -13.16
N ILE A 233 -3.91 7.03 -13.91
CA ILE A 233 -3.75 7.38 -15.33
C ILE A 233 -2.79 8.57 -15.51
N LEU A 234 -2.94 9.62 -14.70
CA LEU A 234 -2.05 10.78 -14.75
C LEU A 234 -0.61 10.43 -14.36
N LEU A 235 -0.43 9.56 -13.35
CA LEU A 235 0.88 9.05 -12.96
C LEU A 235 1.50 8.19 -14.05
N LEU A 236 0.72 7.34 -14.70
CA LEU A 236 1.19 6.53 -15.82
C LEU A 236 1.69 7.41 -16.98
N PHE A 237 0.93 8.46 -17.29
CA PHE A 237 1.36 9.44 -18.28
C PHE A 237 2.66 10.15 -17.85
N ALA A 238 2.78 10.54 -16.58
CA ALA A 238 4.00 11.14 -16.04
C ALA A 238 5.21 10.20 -16.13
N VAL A 239 5.03 8.89 -15.82
CA VAL A 239 6.07 7.86 -15.97
C VAL A 239 6.55 7.78 -17.42
N LYS A 240 5.60 7.76 -18.38
CA LYS A 240 5.92 7.70 -19.81
C LYS A 240 6.69 8.92 -20.28
N VAL A 241 6.23 10.12 -19.92
CA VAL A 241 6.88 11.39 -20.32
C VAL A 241 8.28 11.53 -19.73
N CYS A 242 8.47 11.09 -18.47
CA CYS A 242 9.79 11.14 -17.80
C CYS A 242 10.74 10.02 -18.24
N GLY A 243 10.28 9.04 -19.03
CA GLY A 243 11.15 7.99 -19.59
C GLY A 243 11.68 6.98 -18.55
N PHE A 244 11.03 6.83 -17.39
CA PHE A 244 11.50 5.93 -16.33
C PHE A 244 11.51 4.46 -16.72
N ALA A 245 10.72 4.05 -17.71
CA ALA A 245 10.47 2.67 -18.07
C ALA A 245 11.30 2.15 -19.27
N HIS A 246 12.28 2.90 -19.75
CA HIS A 246 13.00 2.56 -20.99
C HIS A 246 14.42 2.01 -20.78
N HIS A 247 14.79 1.56 -19.57
CA HIS A 247 16.18 1.17 -19.30
C HIS A 247 16.43 -0.32 -19.52
N ASP A 248 15.73 -1.18 -18.79
CA ASP A 248 15.80 -2.63 -18.91
C ASP A 248 14.57 -3.30 -18.25
N ALA A 249 14.42 -4.62 -18.43
CA ALA A 249 13.28 -5.36 -17.85
C ALA A 249 13.24 -5.34 -16.31
N HIS A 250 14.40 -5.23 -15.65
CA HIS A 250 14.49 -5.14 -14.20
C HIS A 250 14.01 -3.77 -13.72
N ALA A 251 14.50 -2.68 -14.32
CA ALA A 251 14.07 -1.32 -14.01
C ALA A 251 12.57 -1.14 -14.29
N ASP A 252 12.05 -1.69 -15.40
CA ASP A 252 10.62 -1.67 -15.72
C ASP A 252 9.76 -2.34 -14.62
N THR A 253 10.23 -3.48 -14.10
CA THR A 253 9.54 -4.15 -12.99
C THR A 253 9.55 -3.31 -11.70
N VAL A 254 10.67 -2.64 -11.39
CA VAL A 254 10.75 -1.72 -10.23
C VAL A 254 9.79 -0.53 -10.39
N VAL A 255 9.70 0.03 -11.62
CA VAL A 255 8.74 1.09 -11.94
C VAL A 255 7.31 0.60 -11.77
N LEU A 256 6.99 -0.60 -12.28
CA LEU A 256 5.67 -1.22 -12.13
C LEU A 256 5.32 -1.44 -10.66
N ILE A 257 6.23 -1.97 -9.83
CA ILE A 257 6.02 -2.17 -8.39
C ILE A 257 5.70 -0.83 -7.70
N SER A 258 6.47 0.21 -8.00
CA SER A 258 6.25 1.55 -7.45
C SER A 258 4.93 2.15 -7.93
N PHE A 259 4.55 1.95 -9.19
CA PHE A 259 3.26 2.34 -9.74
C PHE A 259 2.10 1.60 -9.07
N LEU A 260 2.22 0.28 -8.86
CA LEU A 260 1.22 -0.54 -8.15
C LEU A 260 0.96 -0.04 -6.73
N ALA A 261 2.00 0.43 -6.04
CA ALA A 261 1.85 1.04 -4.73
C ALA A 261 0.93 2.28 -4.78
N THR A 262 0.97 3.05 -5.87
CA THR A 262 0.09 4.21 -6.05
C THR A 262 -1.34 3.82 -6.43
N THR A 263 -1.57 2.70 -7.10
CA THR A 263 -2.90 2.23 -7.52
C THR A 263 -3.67 1.53 -6.39
N SER A 264 -3.04 1.32 -5.25
CA SER A 264 -3.66 0.75 -4.05
C SER A 264 -4.80 1.63 -3.51
N PRO A 265 -5.80 1.07 -2.79
CA PRO A 265 -6.91 1.82 -2.23
C PRO A 265 -6.45 2.93 -1.27
N ALA A 266 -7.37 3.71 -0.75
CA ALA A 266 -7.06 4.73 0.25
C ALA A 266 -6.40 4.11 1.49
N ALA A 267 -5.45 4.83 2.11
CA ALA A 267 -4.72 4.32 3.27
C ALA A 267 -5.64 4.08 4.47
N SER A 268 -5.54 2.91 5.10
CA SER A 268 -6.18 2.62 6.40
C SER A 268 -5.72 3.58 7.50
N THR A 269 -4.50 4.11 7.40
CA THR A 269 -3.94 5.12 8.30
C THR A 269 -4.76 6.40 8.33
N VAL A 270 -5.44 6.78 7.22
CA VAL A 270 -6.38 7.93 7.20
C VAL A 270 -7.54 7.69 8.16
N THR A 271 -8.10 6.48 8.14
CA THR A 271 -9.18 6.08 9.07
C THR A 271 -8.70 6.06 10.51
N GLN A 272 -7.53 5.46 10.77
CA GLN A 272 -6.95 5.41 12.11
C GLN A 272 -6.69 6.81 12.67
N MET A 273 -6.10 7.70 11.87
CA MET A 273 -5.90 9.09 12.28
C MET A 273 -7.22 9.83 12.48
N ALA A 274 -8.25 9.56 11.67
CA ALA A 274 -9.56 10.15 11.88
C ALA A 274 -10.15 9.77 13.25
N VAL A 275 -10.00 8.51 13.68
CA VAL A 275 -10.40 8.04 15.02
C VAL A 275 -9.61 8.77 16.11
N VAL A 276 -8.28 8.70 16.04
CA VAL A 276 -7.39 9.25 17.07
C VAL A 276 -7.56 10.76 17.27
N TYR A 277 -7.79 11.48 16.18
CA TYR A 277 -7.91 12.95 16.20
C TYR A 277 -9.36 13.45 16.18
N GLY A 278 -10.35 12.59 16.50
CA GLY A 278 -11.75 12.97 16.66
C GLY A 278 -12.39 13.53 15.38
N LYS A 279 -11.95 13.06 14.21
CA LYS A 279 -12.56 13.42 12.91
C LYS A 279 -13.64 12.41 12.52
N ASN A 280 -14.34 12.63 11.42
CA ASN A 280 -15.39 11.73 10.95
C ASN A 280 -14.83 10.36 10.50
N ALA A 281 -14.56 9.47 11.47
CA ALA A 281 -14.02 8.13 11.24
C ALA A 281 -14.95 7.27 10.37
N GLN A 282 -16.28 7.46 10.48
CA GLN A 282 -17.25 6.73 9.66
C GLN A 282 -17.09 7.06 8.17
N LYS A 283 -16.91 8.34 7.84
CA LYS A 283 -16.62 8.77 6.47
C LYS A 283 -15.30 8.21 5.95
N ALA A 284 -14.23 8.29 6.75
CA ALA A 284 -12.93 7.75 6.40
C ALA A 284 -12.97 6.23 6.15
N SER A 285 -13.67 5.48 7.03
CA SER A 285 -13.90 4.04 6.86
C SER A 285 -14.70 3.71 5.61
N ALA A 286 -15.73 4.50 5.30
CA ALA A 286 -16.54 4.32 4.09
C ALA A 286 -15.70 4.52 2.82
N ILE A 287 -14.84 5.56 2.77
CA ILE A 287 -13.92 5.79 1.65
C ILE A 287 -12.92 4.61 1.53
N TYR A 288 -12.31 4.21 2.65
CA TYR A 288 -11.38 3.09 2.69
C TYR A 288 -12.04 1.80 2.16
N GLY A 289 -13.22 1.46 2.68
CA GLY A 289 -13.93 0.26 2.28
C GLY A 289 -14.37 0.26 0.81
N LEU A 290 -14.95 1.37 0.32
CA LEU A 290 -15.35 1.50 -1.07
C LEU A 290 -14.14 1.40 -2.00
N THR A 291 -13.05 2.10 -1.70
CA THR A 291 -11.84 2.05 -2.53
C THR A 291 -11.20 0.66 -2.50
N THR A 292 -11.25 -0.06 -1.37
CA THR A 292 -10.74 -1.43 -1.26
C THR A 292 -11.57 -2.40 -2.11
N LEU A 293 -12.91 -2.28 -2.08
CA LEU A 293 -13.79 -3.08 -2.94
C LEU A 293 -13.51 -2.85 -4.43
N LEU A 294 -13.48 -1.58 -4.84
CA LEU A 294 -13.29 -1.23 -6.24
C LEU A 294 -11.87 -1.54 -6.74
N CYS A 295 -10.88 -1.52 -5.84
CA CYS A 295 -9.48 -1.82 -6.16
C CYS A 295 -9.30 -3.23 -6.73
N VAL A 296 -10.14 -4.19 -6.33
CA VAL A 296 -10.13 -5.56 -6.84
C VAL A 296 -10.26 -5.58 -8.37
N VAL A 297 -11.08 -4.69 -8.92
CA VAL A 297 -11.31 -4.58 -10.37
C VAL A 297 -10.36 -3.56 -11.01
N THR A 298 -10.15 -2.42 -10.36
CA THR A 298 -9.38 -1.33 -10.98
C THR A 298 -7.89 -1.61 -11.04
N MET A 299 -7.31 -2.32 -10.08
CA MET A 299 -5.86 -2.61 -10.08
C MET A 299 -5.44 -3.50 -11.26
N PRO A 300 -6.12 -4.62 -11.60
CA PRO A 300 -5.82 -5.38 -12.81
C PRO A 300 -5.91 -4.55 -14.09
N VAL A 301 -6.92 -3.67 -14.18
CA VAL A 301 -7.09 -2.78 -15.32
C VAL A 301 -5.92 -1.80 -15.44
N MET A 302 -5.45 -1.22 -14.31
CA MET A 302 -4.30 -0.31 -14.29
C MET A 302 -2.99 -1.04 -14.67
N ILE A 303 -2.82 -2.30 -14.27
CA ILE A 303 -1.68 -3.12 -14.69
C ILE A 303 -1.71 -3.37 -16.20
N ALA A 304 -2.87 -3.74 -16.73
CA ALA A 304 -3.02 -3.94 -18.17
C ALA A 304 -2.75 -2.64 -18.95
N LEU A 305 -3.24 -1.50 -18.44
CA LEU A 305 -3.02 -0.20 -19.02
C LEU A 305 -1.53 0.21 -18.98
N TYR A 306 -0.83 -0.04 -17.85
CA TYR A 306 0.60 0.18 -17.72
C TYR A 306 1.35 -0.56 -18.83
N ARG A 307 1.10 -1.86 -18.99
CA ARG A 307 1.77 -2.70 -20.01
C ARG A 307 1.41 -2.36 -21.45
N TRP A 308 0.27 -1.71 -21.68
CA TRP A 308 -0.13 -1.27 -23.00
C TRP A 308 0.51 0.07 -23.38
N ILE A 309 0.70 0.96 -22.42
CA ILE A 309 1.18 2.32 -22.65
C ILE A 309 2.71 2.37 -22.59
N ILE A 310 3.32 1.61 -21.71
CA ILE A 310 4.76 1.49 -21.47
C ILE A 310 5.32 0.23 -22.10
#